data_0e4f803ff0798d1d1976138762d1f35c
#
_entry.id   0e4f803ff0798d1d1976138762d1f35c
#
_cell.length_a   1.000
_cell.length_b   1.000
_cell.length_c   1.000
_cell.angle_alpha   90.00
_cell.angle_beta   90.00
_cell.angle_gamma   90.00
#
_symmetry.space_group_name_H-M   'P 1'
#
loop_
_entity.id
_entity.type
_entity.pdbx_description
1 polymer ?
#
loop_
_entity_poly.entity_id
_entity_poly.type
_entity_poly.pdbx_seq_one_letter_code
_entity_poly.pdbx_strand_id
1 'polypeptide(L)'
;MELRLLRYFLAVARENSFTRAAKYLHVTQPTLSRQMMDLEEELGQKLLNRETHHITLTPEGMLLRRRAEEIMAMVQKTEAEFNAIGENVSGDIYIGGGESKAMNLVADAISELHEDYPGICWHLYTGVAGDVMERLDNGLLDFGVLLQPVDIAKYDSIALPVKDAWGVLMRRDNPLAEKESVTPEDLRELPLICS
;
A
#
# COMPACT_ATOMS: atom_id res chain seq x y z
N MET A 1 11.31 -21.19 0.63
CA MET A 1 9.98 -20.56 0.94
C MET A 1 9.11 -20.62 -0.30
N GLU A 2 7.93 -21.24 -0.22
CA GLU A 2 6.96 -21.36 -1.33
C GLU A 2 5.91 -20.25 -1.27
N LEU A 3 5.44 -19.76 -2.42
CA LEU A 3 4.36 -18.74 -2.51
C LEU A 3 3.08 -19.16 -1.78
N ARG A 4 2.80 -20.48 -1.78
CA ARG A 4 1.67 -21.03 -1.05
C ARG A 4 1.76 -20.76 0.46
N LEU A 5 2.94 -20.86 1.05
CA LEU A 5 3.15 -20.58 2.48
C LEU A 5 2.93 -19.10 2.80
N LEU A 6 3.32 -18.21 1.90
CA LEU A 6 3.01 -16.76 2.05
C LEU A 6 1.51 -16.49 2.01
N ARG A 7 0.77 -17.09 1.08
CA ARG A 7 -0.71 -17.01 1.03
C ARG A 7 -1.34 -17.51 2.33
N TYR A 8 -0.85 -18.62 2.86
CA TYR A 8 -1.34 -19.19 4.12
C TYR A 8 -1.06 -18.26 5.30
N PHE A 9 0.16 -17.73 5.38
CA PHE A 9 0.54 -16.77 6.41
C PHE A 9 -0.31 -15.51 6.36
N LEU A 10 -0.51 -14.91 5.18
CA LEU A 10 -1.36 -13.73 5.00
C LEU A 10 -2.81 -13.99 5.41
N ALA A 11 -3.35 -15.16 5.09
CA ALA A 11 -4.70 -15.53 5.53
C ALA A 11 -4.79 -15.66 7.06
N VAL A 12 -3.81 -16.27 7.72
CA VAL A 12 -3.76 -16.36 9.19
C VAL A 12 -3.64 -14.97 9.82
N ALA A 13 -2.79 -14.12 9.27
CA ALA A 13 -2.60 -12.74 9.73
C ALA A 13 -3.87 -11.89 9.60
N ARG A 14 -4.64 -12.06 8.50
CA ARG A 14 -5.90 -11.36 8.27
C ARG A 14 -7.01 -11.83 9.19
N GLU A 15 -7.16 -13.14 9.32
CA GLU A 15 -8.27 -13.75 10.08
C GLU A 15 -8.01 -13.75 11.60
N ASN A 16 -6.77 -13.54 12.04
CA ASN A 16 -6.35 -13.67 13.44
C ASN A 16 -6.83 -14.98 14.10
N SER A 17 -6.98 -16.05 13.28
CA SER A 17 -7.52 -17.34 13.71
C SER A 17 -7.15 -18.43 12.71
N PHE A 18 -6.48 -19.49 13.19
CA PHE A 18 -6.19 -20.66 12.33
C PHE A 18 -7.44 -21.34 11.80
N THR A 19 -8.51 -21.41 12.59
CA THR A 19 -9.75 -22.08 12.16
C THR A 19 -10.44 -21.30 11.05
N ARG A 20 -10.54 -19.96 11.16
CA ARG A 20 -11.13 -19.12 10.12
C ARG A 20 -10.27 -19.09 8.87
N ALA A 21 -8.96 -18.94 9.02
CA ALA A 21 -8.03 -18.97 7.90
C ALA A 21 -8.06 -20.33 7.16
N ALA A 22 -8.10 -21.45 7.87
CA ALA A 22 -8.20 -22.76 7.28
C ALA A 22 -9.51 -22.94 6.48
N LYS A 23 -10.62 -22.45 7.01
CA LYS A 23 -11.91 -22.42 6.30
C LYS A 23 -11.86 -21.57 5.03
N TYR A 24 -11.26 -20.38 5.12
CA TYR A 24 -11.07 -19.49 3.97
C TYR A 24 -10.21 -20.13 2.87
N LEU A 25 -9.14 -20.83 3.28
CA LEU A 25 -8.19 -21.50 2.38
C LEU A 25 -8.63 -22.88 1.90
N HIS A 26 -9.79 -23.38 2.36
CA HIS A 26 -10.30 -24.72 2.10
C HIS A 26 -9.32 -25.85 2.47
N VAL A 27 -8.59 -25.65 3.58
CA VAL A 27 -7.68 -26.66 4.15
C VAL A 27 -8.08 -27.03 5.59
N THR A 28 -7.49 -28.09 6.15
CA THR A 28 -7.71 -28.43 7.55
C THR A 28 -6.86 -27.52 8.46
N GLN A 29 -7.39 -27.19 9.65
CA GLN A 29 -6.65 -26.38 10.62
C GLN A 29 -5.31 -27.02 11.05
N PRO A 30 -5.21 -28.34 11.30
CA PRO A 30 -3.92 -28.98 11.63
C PRO A 30 -2.89 -28.83 10.49
N THR A 31 -3.32 -28.97 9.23
CA THR A 31 -2.45 -28.77 8.07
C THR A 31 -1.92 -27.36 8.02
N LEU A 32 -2.80 -26.36 8.16
CA LEU A 32 -2.40 -24.94 8.15
C LEU A 32 -1.44 -24.63 9.31
N SER A 33 -1.75 -25.12 10.51
CA SER A 33 -0.89 -24.91 11.68
C SER A 33 0.51 -25.51 11.49
N ARG A 34 0.60 -26.69 10.91
CA ARG A 34 1.89 -27.34 10.61
C ARG A 34 2.68 -26.56 9.57
N GLN A 35 2.03 -26.13 8.48
CA GLN A 35 2.68 -25.32 7.44
C GLN A 35 3.22 -23.98 7.98
N MET A 36 2.54 -23.37 8.97
CA MET A 36 3.07 -22.17 9.64
C MET A 36 4.25 -22.48 10.55
N MET A 37 4.27 -23.64 11.21
CA MET A 37 5.45 -24.07 11.99
C MET A 37 6.64 -24.34 11.08
N ASP A 38 6.43 -25.04 9.95
CA ASP A 38 7.46 -25.32 8.96
C ASP A 38 8.05 -24.01 8.38
N LEU A 39 7.20 -22.98 8.14
CA LEU A 39 7.65 -21.65 7.69
C LEU A 39 8.47 -20.92 8.77
N GLU A 40 8.03 -20.96 10.03
CA GLU A 40 8.77 -20.40 11.17
C GLU A 40 10.13 -21.09 11.34
N GLU A 41 10.20 -22.41 11.15
CA GLU A 41 11.43 -23.19 11.22
C GLU A 41 12.37 -22.84 10.05
N GLU A 42 11.85 -22.77 8.82
CA GLU A 42 12.62 -22.38 7.62
C GLU A 42 13.26 -20.99 7.77
N LEU A 43 12.52 -20.04 8.33
CA LEU A 43 13.00 -18.65 8.53
C LEU A 43 13.80 -18.49 9.84
N GLY A 44 13.79 -19.49 10.73
CA GLY A 44 14.46 -19.44 12.03
C GLY A 44 13.87 -18.40 12.98
N GLN A 45 12.64 -17.94 12.74
CA GLN A 45 11.99 -16.88 13.51
C GLN A 45 10.54 -17.22 13.85
N LYS A 46 10.07 -16.80 15.01
CA LYS A 46 8.64 -16.83 15.35
C LYS A 46 7.91 -15.68 14.68
N LEU A 47 6.88 -16.01 13.93
CA LEU A 47 6.06 -15.04 13.19
C LEU A 47 4.74 -14.75 13.88
N LEU A 48 4.24 -15.71 14.67
CA LEU A 48 2.92 -15.71 15.27
C LEU A 48 3.02 -15.92 16.78
N ASN A 49 2.40 -15.02 17.56
CA ASN A 49 2.10 -15.25 18.96
C ASN A 49 0.80 -16.05 19.06
N ARG A 50 0.87 -17.24 19.67
CA ARG A 50 -0.25 -18.16 19.80
C ARG A 50 -0.81 -18.07 21.22
N GLU A 51 -1.55 -17.02 21.52
CA GLU A 51 -2.29 -16.93 22.77
C GLU A 51 -3.62 -17.67 22.70
N THR A 52 -4.20 -18.01 23.84
CA THR A 52 -5.30 -18.98 23.97
C THR A 52 -6.57 -18.62 23.15
N HIS A 53 -6.74 -17.36 22.73
CA HIS A 53 -7.92 -16.92 21.98
C HIS A 53 -7.64 -15.98 20.80
N HIS A 54 -6.42 -15.47 20.65
CA HIS A 54 -6.06 -14.56 19.56
C HIS A 54 -4.66 -14.89 19.01
N ILE A 55 -4.55 -14.79 17.70
CA ILE A 55 -3.26 -14.84 17.01
C ILE A 55 -2.87 -13.40 16.71
N THR A 56 -1.67 -13.02 17.13
CA THR A 56 -1.08 -11.74 16.78
C THR A 56 0.27 -11.98 16.07
N LEU A 57 0.70 -10.99 15.29
CA LEU A 57 2.01 -11.05 14.65
C LEU A 57 3.11 -10.63 15.62
N THR A 58 4.26 -11.28 15.52
CA THR A 58 5.51 -10.78 16.11
C THR A 58 6.04 -9.59 15.26
N PRO A 59 7.07 -8.85 15.70
CA PRO A 59 7.75 -7.87 14.84
C PRO A 59 8.25 -8.49 13.53
N GLU A 60 8.81 -9.70 13.58
CA GLU A 60 9.26 -10.49 12.42
C GLU A 60 8.07 -10.90 11.54
N GLY A 61 6.94 -11.25 12.16
CA GLY A 61 5.69 -11.52 11.46
C GLY A 61 5.13 -10.28 10.75
N MET A 62 5.23 -9.09 11.35
CA MET A 62 4.86 -7.84 10.69
C MET A 62 5.75 -7.53 9.49
N LEU A 63 7.07 -7.76 9.62
CA LEU A 63 7.99 -7.64 8.50
C LEU A 63 7.63 -8.61 7.37
N LEU A 64 7.42 -9.90 7.71
CA LEU A 64 7.06 -10.90 6.71
C LEU A 64 5.72 -10.56 6.05
N ARG A 65 4.73 -10.07 6.79
CA ARG A 65 3.44 -9.66 6.23
C ARG A 65 3.61 -8.63 5.12
N ARG A 66 4.35 -7.55 5.39
CA ARG A 66 4.62 -6.50 4.39
C ARG A 66 5.30 -7.09 3.15
N ARG A 67 6.37 -7.86 3.33
CA ARG A 67 7.08 -8.48 2.20
C ARG A 67 6.25 -9.54 1.46
N ALA A 68 5.44 -10.31 2.16
CA ALA A 68 4.55 -11.28 1.55
C ALA A 68 3.45 -10.60 0.71
N GLU A 69 2.88 -9.50 1.17
CA GLU A 69 1.94 -8.68 0.40
C GLU A 69 2.58 -8.15 -0.90
N GLU A 70 3.82 -7.63 -0.83
CA GLU A 70 4.58 -7.17 -1.99
C GLU A 70 4.88 -8.30 -2.99
N ILE A 71 5.36 -9.44 -2.51
CA ILE A 71 5.64 -10.62 -3.35
C ILE A 71 4.37 -11.11 -4.05
N MET A 72 3.26 -11.21 -3.32
CA MET A 72 2.00 -11.65 -3.89
C MET A 72 1.43 -10.66 -4.91
N ALA A 73 1.58 -9.35 -4.68
CA ALA A 73 1.21 -8.33 -5.64
C ALA A 73 2.04 -8.43 -6.93
N MET A 74 3.37 -8.64 -6.81
CA MET A 74 4.24 -8.85 -7.98
C MET A 74 3.86 -10.10 -8.77
N VAL A 75 3.52 -11.21 -8.10
CA VAL A 75 3.05 -12.43 -8.76
C VAL A 75 1.77 -12.16 -9.54
N GLN A 76 0.80 -11.47 -8.93
CA GLN A 76 -0.46 -11.11 -9.58
C GLN A 76 -0.22 -10.20 -10.80
N LYS A 77 0.65 -9.19 -10.67
CA LYS A 77 1.02 -8.30 -11.76
C LYS A 77 1.65 -9.10 -12.93
N THR A 78 2.58 -10.01 -12.62
CA THR A 78 3.21 -10.86 -13.64
C THR A 78 2.17 -11.74 -14.35
N GLU A 79 1.25 -12.38 -13.60
CA GLU A 79 0.18 -13.19 -14.19
C GLU A 79 -0.74 -12.35 -15.11
N ALA A 80 -1.07 -11.10 -14.68
CA ALA A 80 -1.88 -10.17 -15.46
C ALA A 80 -1.18 -9.75 -16.78
N GLU A 81 0.12 -9.40 -16.70
CA GLU A 81 0.93 -9.05 -17.87
C GLU A 81 0.96 -10.17 -18.91
N PHE A 82 1.12 -11.42 -18.51
CA PHE A 82 1.07 -12.58 -19.42
C PHE A 82 -0.32 -12.80 -20.02
N ASN A 83 -1.38 -12.57 -19.27
CA ASN A 83 -2.75 -12.69 -19.75
C ASN A 83 -3.14 -11.57 -20.72
N ALA A 84 -2.49 -10.40 -20.64
CA ALA A 84 -2.72 -9.25 -21.51
C ALA A 84 -2.01 -9.36 -22.87
N ILE A 85 -1.19 -10.39 -23.11
CA ILE A 85 -0.52 -10.62 -24.40
C ILE A 85 -1.57 -11.02 -25.45
N GLY A 86 -2.13 -10.03 -26.16
CA GLY A 86 -3.16 -10.23 -27.20
C GLY A 86 -3.42 -8.94 -27.98
N GLU A 87 -4.35 -8.99 -28.98
CA GLU A 87 -4.63 -7.87 -29.90
C GLU A 87 -5.39 -6.69 -29.28
N ASN A 88 -5.94 -6.84 -28.06
CA ASN A 88 -6.68 -5.78 -27.37
C ASN A 88 -5.79 -5.11 -26.32
N VAL A 89 -5.76 -3.78 -26.32
CA VAL A 89 -5.10 -2.99 -25.26
C VAL A 89 -5.86 -3.24 -23.96
N SER A 90 -5.25 -4.03 -23.07
CA SER A 90 -5.80 -4.40 -21.76
C SER A 90 -4.66 -4.65 -20.79
N GLY A 91 -4.94 -4.62 -19.52
CA GLY A 91 -3.95 -4.88 -18.45
C GLY A 91 -4.22 -4.06 -17.21
N ASP A 92 -3.27 -4.09 -16.30
CA ASP A 92 -3.36 -3.42 -15.01
C ASP A 92 -2.33 -2.28 -14.93
N ILE A 93 -2.76 -1.11 -14.48
CA ILE A 93 -1.88 0.05 -14.22
C ILE A 93 -1.98 0.39 -12.73
N TYR A 94 -0.83 0.46 -12.07
CA TYR A 94 -0.70 0.71 -10.64
C TYR A 94 -0.15 2.11 -10.38
N ILE A 95 -0.93 2.96 -9.72
CA ILE A 95 -0.59 4.35 -9.45
C ILE A 95 -0.56 4.58 -7.94
N GLY A 96 0.55 5.10 -7.40
CA GLY A 96 0.69 5.48 -6.01
C GLY A 96 0.68 6.99 -5.81
N GLY A 97 0.11 7.47 -4.70
CA GLY A 97 0.16 8.88 -4.36
C GLY A 97 -0.44 9.18 -3.01
N GLY A 98 -0.21 10.39 -2.53
CA GLY A 98 -0.89 10.93 -1.35
C GLY A 98 -2.23 11.57 -1.71
N GLU A 99 -2.98 11.95 -0.68
CA GLU A 99 -4.22 12.71 -0.84
C GLU A 99 -3.90 14.15 -1.25
N SER A 100 -4.02 14.46 -2.54
CA SER A 100 -3.69 15.76 -3.11
C SER A 100 -4.62 16.13 -4.27
N LYS A 101 -4.66 17.40 -4.62
CA LYS A 101 -5.40 17.88 -5.80
C LYS A 101 -4.87 17.30 -7.12
N ALA A 102 -3.60 16.91 -7.14
CA ALA A 102 -3.01 16.27 -8.31
C ALA A 102 -3.70 14.94 -8.66
N MET A 103 -4.25 14.22 -7.66
CA MET A 103 -5.01 13.00 -7.91
C MET A 103 -6.31 13.23 -8.68
N ASN A 104 -6.88 14.43 -8.67
CA ASN A 104 -8.03 14.75 -9.52
C ASN A 104 -7.64 14.74 -11.00
N LEU A 105 -6.46 15.29 -11.36
CA LEU A 105 -5.96 15.22 -12.73
C LEU A 105 -5.72 13.79 -13.18
N VAL A 106 -5.21 12.95 -12.28
CA VAL A 106 -5.03 11.52 -12.55
C VAL A 106 -6.38 10.84 -12.78
N ALA A 107 -7.38 11.14 -11.94
CA ALA A 107 -8.73 10.59 -12.09
C ALA A 107 -9.40 11.03 -13.40
N ASP A 108 -9.23 12.28 -13.79
CA ASP A 108 -9.74 12.81 -15.06
C ASP A 108 -9.09 12.09 -16.25
N ALA A 109 -7.76 11.93 -16.24
CA ALA A 109 -7.03 11.18 -17.26
C ALA A 109 -7.44 9.71 -17.34
N ILE A 110 -7.64 9.05 -16.18
CA ILE A 110 -8.15 7.67 -16.11
C ILE A 110 -9.53 7.59 -16.75
N SER A 111 -10.44 8.54 -16.45
CA SER A 111 -11.79 8.56 -17.00
C SER A 111 -11.78 8.68 -18.52
N GLU A 112 -10.94 9.56 -19.07
CA GLU A 112 -10.79 9.76 -20.51
C GLU A 112 -10.22 8.50 -21.19
N LEU A 113 -9.14 7.93 -20.64
CA LEU A 113 -8.51 6.73 -21.18
C LEU A 113 -9.41 5.49 -21.08
N HIS A 114 -10.28 5.41 -20.07
CA HIS A 114 -11.18 4.27 -19.90
C HIS A 114 -12.27 4.23 -20.99
N GLU A 115 -12.66 5.38 -21.55
CA GLU A 115 -13.59 5.42 -22.69
C GLU A 115 -12.98 4.77 -23.95
N ASP A 116 -11.67 5.02 -24.19
CA ASP A 116 -10.94 4.50 -25.34
C ASP A 116 -10.43 3.07 -25.12
N TYR A 117 -10.05 2.73 -23.87
CA TYR A 117 -9.42 1.47 -23.49
C TYR A 117 -10.10 0.81 -22.29
N PRO A 118 -11.35 0.33 -22.43
CA PRO A 118 -12.12 -0.24 -21.31
C PRO A 118 -11.54 -1.54 -20.73
N GLY A 119 -10.57 -2.14 -21.42
CA GLY A 119 -9.84 -3.33 -20.95
C GLY A 119 -8.71 -3.03 -19.95
N ILE A 120 -8.40 -1.74 -19.69
CA ILE A 120 -7.39 -1.36 -18.70
C ILE A 120 -8.02 -1.26 -17.31
N CYS A 121 -7.43 -1.99 -16.34
CA CYS A 121 -7.78 -1.89 -14.94
C CYS A 121 -6.81 -0.96 -14.20
N TRP A 122 -7.35 -0.08 -13.35
CA TRP A 122 -6.60 0.93 -12.62
C TRP A 122 -6.59 0.60 -11.14
N HIS A 123 -5.39 0.55 -10.56
CA HIS A 123 -5.17 0.28 -9.14
C HIS A 123 -4.53 1.48 -8.48
N LEU A 124 -5.22 2.05 -7.49
CA LEU A 124 -4.71 3.21 -6.76
C LEU A 124 -4.19 2.79 -5.39
N TYR A 125 -2.97 3.18 -5.08
CA TYR A 125 -2.34 3.01 -3.78
C TYR A 125 -2.18 4.37 -3.10
N THR A 126 -2.72 4.50 -1.89
CA THR A 126 -2.55 5.72 -1.08
C THR A 126 -1.46 5.51 -0.03
N GLY A 127 -0.47 6.39 -0.02
CA GLY A 127 0.65 6.32 0.91
C GLY A 127 1.48 7.59 0.93
N VAL A 128 2.42 7.66 1.86
CA VAL A 128 3.39 8.76 1.93
C VAL A 128 4.47 8.60 0.86
N ALA A 129 5.19 9.69 0.55
CA ALA A 129 6.18 9.71 -0.53
C ALA A 129 7.21 8.57 -0.44
N GLY A 130 7.69 8.26 0.77
CA GLY A 130 8.66 7.17 0.99
C GLY A 130 8.12 5.80 0.58
N ASP A 131 6.89 5.48 0.98
CA ASP A 131 6.24 4.20 0.65
C ASP A 131 5.94 4.09 -0.86
N VAL A 132 5.51 5.19 -1.48
CA VAL A 132 5.27 5.24 -2.93
C VAL A 132 6.58 5.00 -3.69
N MET A 133 7.68 5.65 -3.28
CA MET A 133 9.00 5.48 -3.89
C MET A 133 9.54 4.06 -3.69
N GLU A 134 9.42 3.46 -2.49
CA GLU A 134 9.81 2.06 -2.25
C GLU A 134 9.05 1.10 -3.17
N ARG A 135 7.75 1.34 -3.37
CA ARG A 135 6.93 0.52 -4.26
C ARG A 135 7.25 0.70 -5.74
N LEU A 136 7.58 1.92 -6.19
CA LEU A 136 8.10 2.19 -7.53
C LEU A 136 9.43 1.44 -7.77
N ASP A 137 10.37 1.52 -6.83
CA ASP A 137 11.66 0.84 -6.90
C ASP A 137 11.52 -0.68 -6.98
N ASN A 138 10.51 -1.23 -6.30
CA ASN A 138 10.21 -2.66 -6.31
C ASN A 138 9.32 -3.09 -7.49
N GLY A 139 8.96 -2.19 -8.42
CA GLY A 139 8.10 -2.48 -9.56
C GLY A 139 6.63 -2.80 -9.22
N LEU A 140 6.19 -2.47 -8.00
CA LEU A 140 4.81 -2.65 -7.54
C LEU A 140 3.88 -1.52 -7.99
N LEU A 141 4.44 -0.40 -8.41
CA LEU A 141 3.74 0.73 -9.02
C LEU A 141 4.37 1.05 -10.38
N ASP A 142 3.55 1.51 -11.31
CA ASP A 142 4.00 2.00 -12.61
C ASP A 142 4.21 3.52 -12.58
N PHE A 143 3.40 4.22 -11.78
CA PHE A 143 3.47 5.68 -11.62
C PHE A 143 3.37 6.06 -10.15
N GLY A 144 4.05 7.18 -9.80
CA GLY A 144 3.95 7.80 -8.48
C GLY A 144 3.60 9.29 -8.60
N VAL A 145 2.60 9.74 -7.86
CA VAL A 145 2.25 11.15 -7.72
C VAL A 145 2.83 11.65 -6.41
N LEU A 146 3.87 12.47 -6.50
CA LEU A 146 4.64 12.91 -5.36
C LEU A 146 4.56 14.43 -5.17
N LEU A 147 4.43 14.86 -3.92
CA LEU A 147 4.52 16.26 -3.53
C LEU A 147 5.97 16.64 -3.23
N GLN A 148 6.41 17.75 -3.76
CA GLN A 148 7.74 18.27 -3.43
C GLN A 148 7.77 18.91 -2.02
N PRO A 149 8.92 18.84 -1.33
CA PRO A 149 10.25 18.42 -1.80
C PRO A 149 10.48 16.91 -1.64
N VAL A 150 10.85 16.23 -2.72
CA VAL A 150 11.31 14.82 -2.73
C VAL A 150 12.46 14.66 -3.72
N ASP A 151 13.37 13.74 -3.44
CA ASP A 151 14.44 13.40 -4.38
C ASP A 151 13.92 12.40 -5.43
N ILE A 152 13.71 12.91 -6.64
CA ILE A 152 13.22 12.15 -7.79
C ILE A 152 14.23 11.98 -8.90
N ALA A 153 15.53 12.25 -8.63
CA ALA A 153 16.59 12.26 -9.64
C ALA A 153 16.74 10.93 -10.41
N LYS A 154 16.32 9.82 -9.82
CA LYS A 154 16.39 8.47 -10.43
C LYS A 154 15.16 8.10 -11.27
N TYR A 155 14.13 8.93 -11.31
CA TYR A 155 12.90 8.67 -12.07
C TYR A 155 12.75 9.65 -13.21
N ASP A 156 12.13 9.20 -14.29
CA ASP A 156 11.55 10.09 -15.28
C ASP A 156 10.32 10.78 -14.67
N SER A 157 10.23 12.08 -14.79
CA SER A 157 9.17 12.83 -14.13
C SER A 157 8.59 13.94 -14.97
N ILE A 158 7.32 14.23 -14.78
CA ILE A 158 6.61 15.39 -15.31
C ILE A 158 6.03 16.21 -14.17
N ALA A 159 6.14 17.54 -14.28
CA ALA A 159 5.52 18.43 -13.30
C ALA A 159 4.03 18.65 -13.64
N LEU A 160 3.14 18.33 -12.71
CA LEU A 160 1.72 18.60 -12.87
C LEU A 160 1.43 20.07 -12.56
N PRO A 161 0.54 20.74 -13.33
CA PRO A 161 0.25 22.18 -13.18
C PRO A 161 -0.73 22.45 -12.02
N VAL A 162 -0.52 21.82 -10.87
CA VAL A 162 -1.37 21.90 -9.68
C VAL A 162 -0.52 22.23 -8.47
N LYS A 163 -1.08 23.04 -7.57
CA LYS A 163 -0.48 23.33 -6.27
C LYS A 163 -1.46 23.02 -5.17
N ASP A 164 -1.00 22.28 -4.17
CA ASP A 164 -1.74 22.09 -2.93
C ASP A 164 -1.51 23.27 -1.99
N ALA A 165 -2.57 23.65 -1.27
CA ALA A 165 -2.47 24.64 -0.21
C ALA A 165 -2.30 23.91 1.13
N TRP A 166 -1.22 24.20 1.81
CA TRP A 166 -1.03 23.75 3.18
C TRP A 166 -1.92 24.52 4.13
N GLY A 167 -2.48 23.84 5.09
CA GLY A 167 -3.31 24.41 6.13
C GLY A 167 -3.07 23.78 7.49
N VAL A 168 -3.59 24.40 8.52
CA VAL A 168 -3.53 23.91 9.89
C VAL A 168 -4.94 23.52 10.33
N LEU A 169 -5.11 22.26 10.70
CA LEU A 169 -6.33 21.79 11.34
C LEU A 169 -6.25 22.08 12.83
N MET A 170 -7.24 22.80 13.37
CA MET A 170 -7.29 23.15 14.77
C MET A 170 -8.73 23.20 15.28
N ARG A 171 -8.90 23.24 16.60
CA ARG A 171 -10.20 23.45 17.23
C ARG A 171 -10.69 24.87 16.94
N ARG A 172 -12.02 25.05 16.87
CA ARG A 172 -12.64 26.39 16.61
C ARG A 172 -12.37 27.41 17.69
N ASP A 173 -12.12 26.97 18.93
CA ASP A 173 -11.81 27.80 20.08
C ASP A 173 -10.31 28.16 20.18
N ASN A 174 -9.49 27.73 19.24
CA ASN A 174 -8.08 28.10 19.18
C ASN A 174 -7.95 29.57 18.72
N PRO A 175 -7.14 30.40 19.39
CA PRO A 175 -6.92 31.80 19.01
C PRO A 175 -6.47 32.01 17.55
N LEU A 176 -5.74 31.04 16.99
CA LEU A 176 -5.29 31.10 15.59
C LEU A 176 -6.44 30.88 14.59
N ALA A 177 -7.59 30.32 15.04
CA ALA A 177 -8.74 30.11 14.16
C ALA A 177 -9.45 31.41 13.76
N GLU A 178 -9.18 32.53 14.45
CA GLU A 178 -9.69 33.87 14.10
C GLU A 178 -8.87 34.55 12.99
N LYS A 179 -7.67 34.01 12.67
CA LYS A 179 -6.81 34.55 11.62
C LYS A 179 -7.29 34.11 10.23
N GLU A 180 -7.21 34.97 9.25
CA GLU A 180 -7.45 34.61 7.84
C GLU A 180 -6.40 33.66 7.28
N SER A 181 -5.16 33.75 7.77
CA SER A 181 -4.06 32.84 7.44
C SER A 181 -3.14 32.64 8.63
N VAL A 182 -2.53 31.46 8.70
CA VAL A 182 -1.56 31.09 9.71
C VAL A 182 -0.20 30.97 9.05
N THR A 183 0.81 31.63 9.62
CA THR A 183 2.19 31.60 9.13
C THR A 183 3.04 30.56 9.89
N PRO A 184 4.18 30.11 9.33
CA PRO A 184 5.10 29.23 10.06
C PRO A 184 5.57 29.82 11.41
N GLU A 185 5.69 31.16 11.51
CA GLU A 185 6.08 31.85 12.73
C GLU A 185 5.03 31.70 13.83
N ASP A 186 3.73 31.71 13.47
CA ASP A 186 2.63 31.49 14.42
C ASP A 186 2.65 30.08 15.02
N LEU A 187 3.29 29.13 14.36
CA LEU A 187 3.31 27.72 14.72
C LEU A 187 4.60 27.30 15.48
N ARG A 188 5.63 28.14 15.47
CA ARG A 188 6.99 27.80 15.91
C ARG A 188 7.06 27.20 17.31
N GLU A 189 6.25 27.70 18.25
CA GLU A 189 6.27 27.30 19.65
C GLU A 189 5.09 26.41 20.05
N LEU A 190 4.31 25.95 19.06
CA LEU A 190 3.14 25.12 19.32
C LEU A 190 3.47 23.63 19.12
N PRO A 191 2.86 22.74 19.90
CA PRO A 191 2.93 21.32 19.63
C PRO A 191 2.16 21.01 18.34
N LEU A 192 2.89 20.57 17.31
CA LEU A 192 2.33 20.23 16.01
C LEU A 192 2.36 18.72 15.79
N ILE A 193 1.32 18.22 15.12
CA ILE A 193 1.30 16.89 14.52
C ILE A 193 1.42 17.13 13.03
N CYS A 194 2.49 16.65 12.43
CA CYS A 194 2.74 16.74 10.98
C CYS A 194 2.53 15.36 10.33
N SER A 195 1.97 15.36 9.14
CA SER A 195 1.88 14.19 8.27
C SER A 195 3.16 13.98 7.47
#